data_a2143af86a2977cc55d2bc0ee2ed4c6c
#
_entry.id   a2143af86a2977cc55d2bc0ee2ed4c6c
#
_cell.length_a   1.000
_cell.length_b   1.000
_cell.length_c   1.000
_cell.angle_alpha   90.00
_cell.angle_beta   90.00
_cell.angle_gamma   90.00
#
_symmetry.space_group_name_H-M   'P 1'
#
loop_
_entity.id
_entity.type
_entity.pdbx_description
1 polymer ?
#
loop_
_entity_poly.entity_id
_entity_poly.type
_entity_poly.pdbx_seq_one_letter_code
_entity_poly.pdbx_strand_id
1 'polypeptide(L)'
;MVTESAVSSKSSQLVTKDSITLTINGRRFKFSVGDGTGDVSPAETLTETLRKRLQMTGSKESCGVGACGCCAVIVNGDAVAACMTLTVELDGKNITTLEGLEDATKGLDPIQQAFIDEYAFQCGYCTPGIIMVAKALFMKKAQPTPDEIKEALAGNFCRCISHYTVLRALNKLAGNMNAELSTIVRANDLVEDPIPIAQELYPSPYASGHVCKRSLD
;
A
#
# COMPACT_ATOMS: atom_id res chain seq x y z
N MET A 1 51.49 9.49 -32.68
CA MET A 1 51.22 8.05 -32.63
C MET A 1 50.66 7.74 -31.26
N VAL A 2 49.33 7.58 -31.17
CA VAL A 2 48.66 7.20 -29.95
C VAL A 2 48.36 5.71 -30.10
N THR A 3 48.95 4.89 -29.24
CA THR A 3 48.78 3.44 -29.23
C THR A 3 47.46 3.11 -28.57
N GLU A 4 46.50 2.56 -29.34
CA GLU A 4 45.28 1.94 -28.85
C GLU A 4 45.62 0.70 -28.00
N SER A 5 45.44 0.81 -26.71
CA SER A 5 45.48 -0.34 -25.81
C SER A 5 44.12 -1.07 -25.88
N ALA A 6 44.13 -2.32 -26.34
CA ALA A 6 42.99 -3.19 -26.44
C ALA A 6 42.30 -3.34 -25.08
N VAL A 7 41.10 -2.83 -24.97
CA VAL A 7 40.16 -3.13 -23.86
C VAL A 7 39.68 -4.54 -24.07
N SER A 8 40.23 -5.47 -23.29
CA SER A 8 39.73 -6.86 -23.22
C SER A 8 38.28 -6.84 -22.71
N SER A 9 37.34 -7.06 -23.59
CA SER A 9 35.94 -7.29 -23.28
C SER A 9 35.81 -8.64 -22.55
N LYS A 10 35.90 -8.61 -21.23
CA LYS A 10 35.30 -9.70 -20.44
C LYS A 10 33.80 -9.57 -20.61
N SER A 11 33.22 -10.38 -21.50
CA SER A 11 31.79 -10.62 -21.54
C SER A 11 31.40 -11.17 -20.17
N SER A 12 30.80 -10.34 -19.33
CA SER A 12 30.07 -10.81 -18.15
C SER A 12 28.97 -11.71 -18.68
N GLN A 13 29.17 -13.02 -18.58
CA GLN A 13 28.08 -13.96 -18.77
C GLN A 13 27.03 -13.62 -17.70
N LEU A 14 26.00 -12.92 -18.12
CA LEU A 14 24.77 -12.79 -17.35
C LEU A 14 24.32 -14.22 -17.08
N VAL A 15 24.43 -14.66 -15.82
CA VAL A 15 23.88 -15.92 -15.37
C VAL A 15 22.37 -15.74 -15.41
N THR A 16 21.76 -16.04 -16.55
CA THR A 16 20.31 -16.08 -16.69
C THR A 16 19.81 -17.30 -15.92
N LYS A 17 19.16 -17.07 -14.79
CA LYS A 17 18.46 -18.15 -14.08
C LYS A 17 17.24 -18.53 -14.91
N ASP A 18 17.16 -19.77 -15.35
CA ASP A 18 16.03 -20.30 -16.10
C ASP A 18 14.75 -20.42 -15.27
N SER A 19 14.85 -20.33 -13.94
CA SER A 19 13.70 -20.37 -13.03
C SER A 19 14.00 -19.70 -11.69
N ILE A 20 12.97 -19.15 -11.06
CA ILE A 20 12.98 -18.57 -9.71
C ILE A 20 11.97 -19.29 -8.81
N THR A 21 12.20 -19.26 -7.52
CA THR A 21 11.29 -19.82 -6.52
C THR A 21 10.99 -18.76 -5.47
N LEU A 22 9.72 -18.40 -5.31
CA LEU A 22 9.23 -17.46 -4.32
C LEU A 22 8.38 -18.18 -3.28
N THR A 23 8.46 -17.75 -2.03
CA THR A 23 7.51 -18.17 -0.99
C THR A 23 6.54 -17.02 -0.75
N ILE A 24 5.29 -17.18 -1.16
CA ILE A 24 4.27 -16.13 -1.04
C ILE A 24 3.18 -16.63 -0.09
N ASN A 25 2.95 -15.88 1.00
CA ASN A 25 2.00 -16.25 2.05
C ASN A 25 2.18 -17.70 2.54
N GLY A 26 3.44 -18.10 2.74
CA GLY A 26 3.81 -19.46 3.19
C GLY A 26 3.75 -20.55 2.11
N ARG A 27 3.28 -20.24 0.90
CA ARG A 27 3.22 -21.19 -0.22
C ARG A 27 4.38 -20.96 -1.17
N ARG A 28 4.99 -22.04 -1.64
CA ARG A 28 6.12 -22.01 -2.57
C ARG A 28 5.61 -22.01 -4.01
N PHE A 29 6.06 -21.05 -4.81
CA PHE A 29 5.78 -20.90 -6.23
C PHE A 29 7.09 -20.96 -7.01
N LYS A 30 7.12 -21.75 -8.06
CA LYS A 30 8.25 -21.82 -9.00
C LYS A 30 7.79 -21.27 -10.34
N PHE A 31 8.57 -20.34 -10.89
CA PHE A 31 8.32 -19.70 -12.18
C PHE A 31 9.50 -19.92 -13.10
N SER A 32 9.24 -20.25 -14.35
CA SER A 32 10.24 -20.16 -15.41
C SER A 32 10.45 -18.68 -15.75
N VAL A 33 11.68 -18.31 -16.10
CA VAL A 33 12.04 -16.94 -16.47
C VAL A 33 12.39 -16.93 -17.95
N GLY A 34 11.76 -16.05 -18.72
CA GLY A 34 11.98 -15.97 -20.16
C GLY A 34 10.92 -15.13 -20.88
N ASP A 35 10.90 -15.28 -22.20
CA ASP A 35 9.93 -14.60 -23.08
C ASP A 35 8.87 -15.58 -23.62
N GLY A 36 8.84 -16.81 -23.09
CA GLY A 36 7.87 -17.83 -23.48
C GLY A 36 6.48 -17.59 -22.89
N THR A 37 5.48 -18.24 -23.50
CA THR A 37 4.11 -18.19 -22.98
C THR A 37 4.05 -18.82 -21.59
N GLY A 38 3.72 -18.02 -20.58
CA GLY A 38 3.66 -18.47 -19.17
C GLY A 38 4.90 -18.15 -18.34
N ASP A 39 6.01 -17.79 -18.96
CA ASP A 39 7.22 -17.39 -18.26
C ASP A 39 7.08 -16.01 -17.61
N VAL A 40 7.80 -15.80 -16.53
CA VAL A 40 7.97 -14.47 -15.92
C VAL A 40 9.02 -13.73 -16.73
N SER A 41 8.63 -12.61 -17.33
CA SER A 41 9.56 -11.76 -18.04
C SER A 41 10.61 -11.17 -17.08
N PRO A 42 11.87 -11.03 -17.49
CA PRO A 42 12.89 -10.35 -16.68
C PRO A 42 12.50 -8.94 -16.23
N ALA A 43 11.63 -8.26 -16.98
CA ALA A 43 11.13 -6.91 -16.67
C ALA A 43 9.79 -6.92 -15.91
N GLU A 44 9.23 -8.10 -15.59
CA GLU A 44 7.94 -8.20 -14.92
C GLU A 44 8.04 -7.78 -13.45
N THR A 45 7.18 -6.85 -13.06
CA THR A 45 7.11 -6.36 -11.68
C THR A 45 6.42 -7.36 -10.76
N LEU A 46 6.74 -7.31 -9.48
CA LEU A 46 6.06 -8.14 -8.48
C LEU A 46 4.55 -7.88 -8.46
N THR A 47 4.11 -6.63 -8.64
CA THR A 47 2.67 -6.32 -8.74
C THR A 47 2.01 -7.07 -9.89
N GLU A 48 2.65 -7.14 -11.05
CA GLU A 48 2.11 -7.88 -12.20
C GLU A 48 2.02 -9.36 -11.91
N THR A 49 3.07 -9.97 -11.36
CA THR A 49 3.08 -11.39 -10.98
C THR A 49 1.98 -11.71 -9.98
N LEU A 50 1.86 -10.92 -8.90
CA LEU A 50 0.82 -11.12 -7.88
C LEU A 50 -0.58 -11.01 -8.48
N ARG A 51 -0.85 -9.96 -9.26
CA ARG A 51 -2.19 -9.68 -9.78
C ARG A 51 -2.58 -10.50 -10.99
N LYS A 52 -1.68 -10.63 -11.98
CA LYS A 52 -2.01 -11.28 -13.26
C LYS A 52 -1.86 -12.79 -13.20
N ARG A 53 -0.83 -13.30 -12.52
CA ARG A 53 -0.56 -14.75 -12.47
C ARG A 53 -1.21 -15.43 -11.28
N LEU A 54 -1.15 -14.81 -10.10
CA LEU A 54 -1.61 -15.43 -8.85
C LEU A 54 -2.99 -14.95 -8.40
N GLN A 55 -3.59 -13.98 -9.12
CA GLN A 55 -4.90 -13.39 -8.82
C GLN A 55 -4.99 -12.79 -7.41
N MET A 56 -3.84 -12.41 -6.82
CA MET A 56 -3.76 -11.72 -5.56
C MET A 56 -3.96 -10.23 -5.77
N THR A 57 -5.18 -9.76 -5.59
CA THR A 57 -5.60 -8.40 -5.93
C THR A 57 -5.47 -7.38 -4.79
N GLY A 58 -5.05 -7.81 -3.60
CA GLY A 58 -4.81 -6.95 -2.45
C GLY A 58 -3.74 -5.88 -2.73
N SER A 59 -2.64 -6.25 -3.36
CA SER A 59 -1.68 -5.26 -3.87
C SER A 59 -2.31 -4.42 -4.98
N LYS A 60 -2.47 -3.09 -4.76
CA LYS A 60 -3.14 -2.17 -5.68
C LYS A 60 -2.11 -1.35 -6.46
N GLU A 61 -2.12 -1.48 -7.77
CA GLU A 61 -1.32 -0.60 -8.63
C GLU A 61 -2.09 0.68 -8.94
N SER A 62 -1.54 1.81 -8.51
CA SER A 62 -2.12 3.13 -8.73
C SER A 62 -1.18 4.04 -9.51
N CYS A 63 0.04 4.29 -9.02
CA CYS A 63 0.98 5.19 -9.69
C CYS A 63 1.95 4.49 -10.65
N GLY A 64 2.28 3.21 -10.44
CA GLY A 64 3.27 2.46 -11.22
C GLY A 64 4.72 2.96 -11.11
N VAL A 65 5.00 3.92 -10.22
CA VAL A 65 6.30 4.61 -10.10
C VAL A 65 6.81 4.68 -8.66
N GLY A 66 6.31 3.81 -7.77
CA GLY A 66 6.76 3.72 -6.38
C GLY A 66 6.35 4.87 -5.46
N ALA A 67 5.56 5.85 -5.92
CA ALA A 67 5.31 7.08 -5.19
C ALA A 67 4.14 6.99 -4.17
N CYS A 68 3.11 6.17 -4.42
CA CYS A 68 1.86 6.24 -3.67
C CYS A 68 1.69 5.21 -2.55
N GLY A 69 2.53 4.18 -2.50
CA GLY A 69 2.48 3.13 -1.47
C GLY A 69 1.31 2.15 -1.55
N CYS A 70 0.37 2.28 -2.52
CA CYS A 70 -0.81 1.40 -2.61
C CYS A 70 -0.47 -0.06 -2.93
N CYS A 71 0.66 -0.32 -3.57
CA CYS A 71 1.14 -1.64 -3.95
C CYS A 71 2.08 -2.27 -2.90
N ALA A 72 2.21 -1.69 -1.72
CA ALA A 72 3.13 -2.20 -0.71
C ALA A 72 2.84 -3.65 -0.35
N VAL A 73 3.91 -4.44 -0.27
CA VAL A 73 3.94 -5.82 0.24
C VAL A 73 5.13 -5.97 1.16
N ILE A 74 5.19 -7.05 1.93
CA ILE A 74 6.34 -7.31 2.82
C ILE A 74 7.24 -8.35 2.16
N VAL A 75 8.52 -8.03 1.98
CA VAL A 75 9.56 -8.96 1.49
C VAL A 75 10.59 -9.13 2.59
N ASN A 76 10.73 -10.35 3.12
CA ASN A 76 11.64 -10.69 4.22
C ASN A 76 11.52 -9.76 5.44
N GLY A 77 10.33 -9.23 5.74
CA GLY A 77 10.05 -8.35 6.87
C GLY A 77 10.07 -6.85 6.56
N ASP A 78 10.48 -6.45 5.35
CA ASP A 78 10.51 -5.06 4.92
C ASP A 78 9.36 -4.73 3.97
N ALA A 79 8.72 -3.58 4.17
CA ALA A 79 7.72 -3.08 3.23
C ALA A 79 8.40 -2.55 1.97
N VAL A 80 7.98 -3.04 0.82
CA VAL A 80 8.51 -2.64 -0.49
C VAL A 80 7.39 -2.26 -1.45
N ALA A 81 7.67 -1.37 -2.39
CA ALA A 81 6.76 -1.01 -3.47
C ALA A 81 6.81 -2.09 -4.56
N ALA A 82 5.82 -2.98 -4.62
CA ALA A 82 5.79 -4.10 -5.54
C ALA A 82 5.81 -3.67 -7.03
N CYS A 83 5.34 -2.46 -7.37
CA CYS A 83 5.39 -1.93 -8.73
C CYS A 83 6.80 -1.51 -9.18
N MET A 84 7.76 -1.41 -8.24
CA MET A 84 9.16 -1.06 -8.52
C MET A 84 10.12 -2.20 -8.24
N THR A 85 9.60 -3.36 -7.84
CA THR A 85 10.40 -4.54 -7.52
C THR A 85 10.24 -5.56 -8.65
N LEU A 86 11.34 -5.97 -9.25
CA LEU A 86 11.32 -7.01 -10.29
C LEU A 86 11.13 -8.39 -9.64
N THR A 87 10.24 -9.19 -10.22
CA THR A 87 9.96 -10.53 -9.70
C THR A 87 11.18 -11.43 -9.70
N VAL A 88 12.03 -11.29 -10.71
CA VAL A 88 13.26 -12.09 -10.88
C VAL A 88 14.32 -11.84 -9.80
N GLU A 89 14.30 -10.67 -9.15
CA GLU A 89 15.23 -10.32 -8.07
C GLU A 89 14.87 -10.97 -6.73
N LEU A 90 13.68 -11.54 -6.64
CA LEU A 90 13.13 -12.07 -5.39
C LEU A 90 13.33 -13.57 -5.21
N ASP A 91 14.18 -14.21 -6.03
CA ASP A 91 14.43 -15.64 -5.90
C ASP A 91 14.85 -16.04 -4.47
N GLY A 92 14.17 -17.04 -3.91
CA GLY A 92 14.36 -17.50 -2.54
C GLY A 92 13.79 -16.59 -1.44
N LYS A 93 13.12 -15.48 -1.77
CA LYS A 93 12.55 -14.55 -0.79
C LYS A 93 11.17 -14.99 -0.30
N ASN A 94 10.85 -14.53 0.92
CA ASN A 94 9.52 -14.67 1.51
C ASN A 94 8.74 -13.38 1.31
N ILE A 95 7.55 -13.51 0.73
CA ILE A 95 6.66 -12.39 0.41
C ILE A 95 5.36 -12.58 1.19
N THR A 96 4.95 -11.54 1.89
CA THR A 96 3.64 -11.49 2.53
C THR A 96 2.81 -10.41 1.86
N THR A 97 1.61 -10.76 1.44
CA THR A 97 0.61 -9.84 0.86
C THR A 97 -0.56 -9.67 1.82
N LEU A 98 -1.48 -8.77 1.50
CA LEU A 98 -2.68 -8.54 2.33
C LEU A 98 -3.46 -9.84 2.57
N GLU A 99 -3.58 -10.69 1.54
CA GLU A 99 -4.28 -11.97 1.60
C GLU A 99 -3.63 -12.98 2.55
N GLY A 100 -2.37 -12.77 2.87
CA GLY A 100 -1.64 -13.63 3.81
C GLY A 100 -1.65 -13.14 5.26
N LEU A 101 -2.34 -12.06 5.57
CA LEU A 101 -2.43 -11.55 6.95
C LEU A 101 -3.53 -12.24 7.73
N GLU A 102 -4.60 -12.70 7.07
CA GLU A 102 -5.68 -13.42 7.70
C GLU A 102 -5.24 -14.84 8.08
N ASP A 103 -5.55 -15.23 9.31
CA ASP A 103 -5.36 -16.60 9.80
C ASP A 103 -6.74 -17.28 9.88
N ALA A 104 -6.90 -18.38 9.18
CA ALA A 104 -8.16 -19.12 9.13
C ALA A 104 -8.70 -19.54 10.52
N THR A 105 -7.81 -19.60 11.54
CA THR A 105 -8.18 -19.97 12.91
C THR A 105 -8.37 -18.78 13.85
N LYS A 106 -7.67 -17.67 13.57
CA LYS A 106 -7.64 -16.46 14.42
C LYS A 106 -8.44 -15.30 13.85
N GLY A 107 -8.83 -15.38 12.58
CA GLY A 107 -9.53 -14.31 11.88
C GLY A 107 -8.61 -13.20 11.37
N LEU A 108 -9.13 -11.97 11.35
CA LEU A 108 -8.42 -10.80 10.84
C LEU A 108 -7.16 -10.47 11.65
N ASP A 109 -6.14 -9.98 10.99
CA ASP A 109 -4.97 -9.40 11.66
C ASP A 109 -5.40 -8.21 12.53
N PRO A 110 -4.80 -8.00 13.71
CA PRO A 110 -5.14 -6.89 14.60
C PRO A 110 -5.13 -5.51 13.93
N ILE A 111 -4.25 -5.30 12.93
CA ILE A 111 -4.23 -4.05 12.18
C ILE A 111 -5.46 -3.92 11.29
N GLN A 112 -5.87 -5.00 10.61
CA GLN A 112 -7.10 -5.01 9.81
C GLN A 112 -8.32 -4.73 10.70
N GLN A 113 -8.39 -5.34 11.87
CA GLN A 113 -9.47 -5.12 12.83
C GLN A 113 -9.49 -3.67 13.32
N ALA A 114 -8.33 -3.10 13.67
CA ALA A 114 -8.25 -1.69 14.09
C ALA A 114 -8.73 -0.72 12.99
N PHE A 115 -8.47 -1.03 11.72
CA PHE A 115 -8.98 -0.23 10.60
C PHE A 115 -10.49 -0.28 10.49
N ILE A 116 -11.10 -1.43 10.76
CA ILE A 116 -12.55 -1.58 10.79
C ILE A 116 -13.16 -0.82 11.97
N ASP A 117 -12.62 -1.02 13.17
CA ASP A 117 -13.14 -0.44 14.40
C ASP A 117 -13.09 1.10 14.40
N GLU A 118 -12.06 1.68 13.76
CA GLU A 118 -11.85 3.12 13.69
C GLU A 118 -12.33 3.75 12.37
N TYR A 119 -13.00 2.97 11.51
CA TYR A 119 -13.45 3.42 10.17
C TYR A 119 -12.32 4.06 9.37
N ALA A 120 -11.11 3.48 9.43
CA ALA A 120 -9.89 4.02 8.85
C ALA A 120 -9.79 3.77 7.34
N PHE A 121 -10.91 3.83 6.60
CA PHE A 121 -10.98 3.72 5.14
C PHE A 121 -12.28 4.35 4.61
N GLN A 122 -12.29 4.71 3.33
CA GLN A 122 -13.47 5.13 2.59
C GLN A 122 -13.59 4.28 1.31
N CYS A 123 -12.94 4.69 0.20
CA CYS A 123 -12.98 3.88 -1.02
C CYS A 123 -12.19 2.57 -0.90
N GLY A 124 -11.29 2.45 0.07
CA GLY A 124 -10.52 1.24 0.36
C GLY A 124 -9.32 0.99 -0.57
N TYR A 125 -9.08 1.83 -1.58
CA TYR A 125 -8.04 1.55 -2.58
C TYR A 125 -6.61 1.63 -2.01
N CYS A 126 -6.29 2.61 -1.16
CA CYS A 126 -4.99 2.75 -0.51
C CYS A 126 -4.83 1.85 0.72
N THR A 127 -5.94 1.36 1.29
CA THR A 127 -5.97 0.64 2.56
C THR A 127 -5.05 -0.58 2.60
N PRO A 128 -5.01 -1.46 1.58
CA PRO A 128 -4.09 -2.59 1.57
C PRO A 128 -2.63 -2.19 1.74
N GLY A 129 -2.17 -1.19 0.99
CA GLY A 129 -0.79 -0.72 1.07
C GLY A 129 -0.46 -0.14 2.44
N ILE A 130 -1.36 0.65 3.02
CA ILE A 130 -1.19 1.23 4.35
C ILE A 130 -1.12 0.12 5.42
N ILE A 131 -1.99 -0.89 5.34
CA ILE A 131 -1.97 -2.05 6.25
C ILE A 131 -0.64 -2.79 6.14
N MET A 132 -0.12 -3.04 4.94
CA MET A 132 1.13 -3.75 4.75
C MET A 132 2.34 -2.99 5.31
N VAL A 133 2.39 -1.66 5.12
CA VAL A 133 3.44 -0.81 5.70
C VAL A 133 3.33 -0.79 7.23
N ALA A 134 2.13 -0.62 7.77
CA ALA A 134 1.91 -0.70 9.21
C ALA A 134 2.32 -2.07 9.77
N LYS A 135 1.95 -3.17 9.09
CA LYS A 135 2.33 -4.52 9.50
C LYS A 135 3.84 -4.71 9.57
N ALA A 136 4.58 -4.24 8.56
CA ALA A 136 6.04 -4.30 8.57
C ALA A 136 6.65 -3.52 9.76
N LEU A 137 6.08 -2.35 10.10
CA LEU A 137 6.48 -1.59 11.28
C LEU A 137 6.22 -2.37 12.58
N PHE A 138 5.00 -2.88 12.77
CA PHE A 138 4.61 -3.62 13.97
C PHE A 138 5.35 -4.96 14.12
N MET A 139 5.79 -5.58 13.03
CA MET A 139 6.67 -6.75 13.09
C MET A 139 8.06 -6.40 13.64
N LYS A 140 8.57 -5.20 13.36
CA LYS A 140 9.87 -4.73 13.86
C LYS A 140 9.77 -4.19 15.29
N LYS A 141 8.67 -3.55 15.63
CA LYS A 141 8.44 -2.91 16.92
C LYS A 141 6.98 -3.07 17.34
N ALA A 142 6.74 -3.84 18.37
CA ALA A 142 5.37 -4.16 18.85
C ALA A 142 4.59 -2.92 19.32
N GLN A 143 5.29 -1.91 19.82
CA GLN A 143 4.70 -0.64 20.29
C GLN A 143 5.46 0.55 19.66
N PRO A 144 5.20 0.84 18.36
CA PRO A 144 5.80 1.99 17.72
C PRO A 144 5.24 3.30 18.31
N THR A 145 6.08 4.32 18.40
CA THR A 145 5.66 5.66 18.82
C THR A 145 4.80 6.32 17.74
N PRO A 146 4.01 7.36 18.10
CA PRO A 146 3.21 8.10 17.12
C PRO A 146 4.04 8.67 15.95
N ASP A 147 5.26 9.10 16.22
CA ASP A 147 6.14 9.67 15.19
C ASP A 147 6.71 8.58 14.27
N GLU A 148 7.06 7.40 14.78
CA GLU A 148 7.45 6.25 13.96
C GLU A 148 6.32 5.78 13.07
N ILE A 149 5.07 5.82 13.55
CA ILE A 149 3.89 5.50 12.74
C ILE A 149 3.73 6.53 11.60
N LYS A 150 3.86 7.83 11.91
CA LYS A 150 3.78 8.89 10.88
C LYS A 150 4.88 8.75 9.84
N GLU A 151 6.12 8.51 10.28
CA GLU A 151 7.27 8.34 9.39
C GLU A 151 7.10 7.12 8.48
N ALA A 152 6.70 5.99 9.02
CA ALA A 152 6.46 4.78 8.24
C ALA A 152 5.39 4.99 7.16
N LEU A 153 4.34 5.76 7.45
CA LEU A 153 3.24 6.03 6.52
C LEU A 153 3.49 7.23 5.60
N ALA A 154 4.62 7.94 5.71
CA ALA A 154 4.89 9.14 4.93
C ALA A 154 4.88 8.90 3.40
N GLY A 155 5.17 7.66 2.95
CA GLY A 155 5.10 7.24 1.55
C GLY A 155 3.73 6.75 1.08
N ASN A 156 2.70 6.78 1.92
CA ASN A 156 1.38 6.30 1.57
C ASN A 156 0.43 7.46 1.28
N PHE A 157 -0.07 7.56 0.05
CA PHE A 157 -1.00 8.61 -0.35
C PHE A 157 -2.45 8.12 -0.34
N CYS A 158 -3.32 8.92 0.26
CA CYS A 158 -4.75 8.73 0.21
C CYS A 158 -5.45 10.06 -0.11
N ARG A 159 -6.42 10.04 -1.05
CA ARG A 159 -7.21 11.21 -1.38
C ARG A 159 -8.52 11.28 -0.60
N CYS A 160 -9.07 10.14 -0.20
CA CYS A 160 -10.41 10.05 0.37
C CYS A 160 -10.43 10.22 1.88
N ILE A 161 -9.52 9.49 2.58
CA ILE A 161 -9.50 9.44 4.03
C ILE A 161 -8.48 10.45 4.58
N SER A 162 -8.79 11.03 5.72
CA SER A 162 -7.79 11.74 6.50
C SER A 162 -6.77 10.74 7.08
N HIS A 163 -5.48 11.01 6.92
CA HIS A 163 -4.43 10.26 7.61
C HIS A 163 -4.63 10.20 9.13
N TYR A 164 -5.38 11.15 9.66
CA TYR A 164 -5.71 11.22 11.06
C TYR A 164 -6.45 9.96 11.58
N THR A 165 -7.47 9.46 10.86
CA THR A 165 -8.19 8.25 11.28
C THR A 165 -7.30 7.01 11.22
N VAL A 166 -6.40 6.94 10.23
CA VAL A 166 -5.40 5.87 10.13
C VAL A 166 -4.42 5.93 11.32
N LEU A 167 -3.89 7.13 11.60
CA LEU A 167 -2.99 7.32 12.73
C LEU A 167 -3.68 7.01 14.07
N ARG A 168 -4.95 7.36 14.23
CA ARG A 168 -5.73 7.02 15.41
C ARG A 168 -5.86 5.50 15.58
N ALA A 169 -6.22 4.78 14.53
CA ALA A 169 -6.33 3.32 14.56
C ALA A 169 -5.03 2.64 14.99
N LEU A 170 -3.91 3.06 14.39
CA LEU A 170 -2.60 2.47 14.67
C LEU A 170 -2.06 2.87 16.03
N ASN A 171 -2.26 4.12 16.47
CA ASN A 171 -1.87 4.55 17.81
C ASN A 171 -2.67 3.85 18.91
N LYS A 172 -3.96 3.63 18.70
CA LYS A 172 -4.80 2.84 19.62
C LYS A 172 -4.29 1.41 19.73
N LEU A 173 -3.95 0.79 18.60
CA LEU A 173 -3.39 -0.55 18.57
C LEU A 173 -2.02 -0.63 19.27
N ALA A 174 -1.17 0.40 19.11
CA ALA A 174 0.12 0.50 19.79
C ALA A 174 0.04 0.83 21.30
N GLY A 175 -1.15 1.10 21.82
CA GLY A 175 -1.32 1.52 23.21
C GLY A 175 -0.94 2.99 23.50
N ASN A 176 -0.77 3.81 22.46
CA ASN A 176 -0.35 5.23 22.55
C ASN A 176 -1.53 6.19 22.80
N MET A 177 -2.68 5.71 23.24
CA MET A 177 -3.87 6.54 23.48
C MET A 177 -3.68 7.44 24.70
N ASN A 178 -2.89 8.50 24.54
CA ASN A 178 -2.76 9.57 25.50
C ASN A 178 -3.77 10.69 25.18
N ALA A 179 -4.11 11.50 26.22
CA ALA A 179 -5.10 12.57 26.15
C ALA A 179 -4.89 13.59 25.01
N GLU A 180 -3.66 13.77 24.52
CA GLU A 180 -3.34 14.69 23.43
C GLU A 180 -3.94 14.26 22.08
N LEU A 181 -3.95 12.95 21.76
CA LEU A 181 -4.62 12.47 20.55
C LEU A 181 -6.14 12.57 20.67
N SER A 182 -6.70 12.44 21.86
CA SER A 182 -8.12 12.66 22.13
C SER A 182 -8.51 14.14 21.99
N THR A 183 -7.58 15.05 22.22
CA THR A 183 -7.81 16.50 22.10
C THR A 183 -7.81 16.95 20.64
N ILE A 184 -7.01 16.32 19.77
CA ILE A 184 -7.04 16.58 18.33
C ILE A 184 -8.33 16.01 17.68
N VAL A 185 -8.98 15.02 18.30
CA VAL A 185 -10.27 14.44 17.81
C VAL A 185 -11.41 15.44 17.94
N ARG A 186 -11.30 16.42 18.81
CA ARG A 186 -12.29 17.49 18.95
C ARG A 186 -12.15 18.59 17.88
N ALA A 187 -11.44 18.35 16.79
CA ALA A 187 -11.48 19.26 15.64
C ALA A 187 -12.89 19.38 15.02
N ASN A 188 -13.82 18.47 15.34
CA ASN A 188 -15.24 18.70 15.08
C ASN A 188 -15.83 19.82 15.96
N ASP A 189 -15.18 20.15 17.10
CA ASP A 189 -15.58 21.29 17.95
C ASP A 189 -15.05 22.62 17.38
N LEU A 190 -14.21 22.60 16.34
CA LEU A 190 -13.68 23.80 15.66
C LEU A 190 -14.53 24.25 14.47
N VAL A 191 -15.62 23.57 14.18
CA VAL A 191 -16.61 24.00 13.17
C VAL A 191 -17.88 24.44 13.89
N GLU A 192 -17.75 25.33 14.88
CA GLU A 192 -18.93 25.99 15.48
C GLU A 192 -19.51 27.07 14.56
N ASP A 193 -18.76 27.55 13.58
CA ASP A 193 -19.30 28.49 12.58
C ASP A 193 -19.09 27.91 11.17
N PRO A 194 -20.17 27.74 10.39
CA PRO A 194 -20.03 27.48 8.96
C PRO A 194 -19.24 28.63 8.37
N ILE A 195 -18.10 28.30 7.75
CA ILE A 195 -17.28 29.29 7.05
C ILE A 195 -18.20 30.06 6.10
N PRO A 196 -18.46 31.36 6.28
CA PRO A 196 -19.41 32.12 5.46
C PRO A 196 -19.03 32.19 3.98
N ILE A 197 -17.78 31.89 3.69
CA ILE A 197 -17.10 32.01 2.39
C ILE A 197 -17.76 31.14 1.28
N ALA A 198 -18.35 30.01 1.64
CA ALA A 198 -18.87 29.08 0.63
C ALA A 198 -20.20 29.55 0.01
N GLN A 199 -21.00 30.35 0.73
CA GLN A 199 -22.29 30.82 0.23
C GLN A 199 -22.18 32.13 -0.55
N GLU A 200 -21.21 32.99 -0.22
CA GLU A 200 -21.02 34.29 -0.91
C GLU A 200 -20.19 34.15 -2.20
N LEU A 201 -19.17 33.25 -2.22
CA LEU A 201 -18.30 33.10 -3.39
C LEU A 201 -18.81 32.13 -4.46
N TYR A 202 -19.70 31.23 -4.09
CA TYR A 202 -20.32 30.27 -5.01
C TYR A 202 -21.81 30.15 -4.70
N PRO A 203 -22.66 31.09 -5.18
CA PRO A 203 -24.11 30.90 -5.09
C PRO A 203 -24.45 29.60 -5.81
N SER A 204 -24.97 28.62 -5.04
CA SER A 204 -25.39 27.36 -5.63
C SER A 204 -26.43 27.62 -6.71
N PRO A 205 -26.24 27.17 -7.95
CA PRO A 205 -27.25 27.29 -9.00
C PRO A 205 -28.55 26.54 -8.63
N TYR A 206 -28.55 25.76 -7.55
CA TYR A 206 -29.71 25.04 -7.00
C TYR A 206 -30.39 25.76 -5.83
N ALA A 207 -29.91 26.91 -5.39
CA ALA A 207 -30.51 27.69 -4.31
C ALA A 207 -31.88 28.33 -4.70
N SER A 208 -32.25 28.29 -5.96
CA SER A 208 -33.49 28.84 -6.49
C SER A 208 -34.70 27.89 -6.57
N GLY A 209 -34.71 26.84 -5.71
CA GLY A 209 -35.92 26.02 -5.52
C GLY A 209 -36.39 25.19 -6.74
N HIS A 210 -35.53 24.98 -7.72
CA HIS A 210 -35.86 24.08 -8.83
C HIS A 210 -35.61 22.63 -8.39
N VAL A 211 -36.59 22.08 -7.73
CA VAL A 211 -36.70 20.63 -7.53
C VAL A 211 -36.94 20.01 -8.92
N CYS A 212 -35.97 19.27 -9.42
CA CYS A 212 -36.16 18.45 -10.61
C CYS A 212 -37.24 17.41 -10.30
N LYS A 213 -38.48 17.66 -10.64
CA LYS A 213 -39.54 16.65 -10.62
C LYS A 213 -39.26 15.70 -11.77
N ARG A 214 -38.63 14.56 -11.45
CA ARG A 214 -38.70 13.41 -12.35
C ARG A 214 -40.13 12.88 -12.30
N SER A 215 -40.87 13.11 -13.36
CA SER A 215 -42.09 12.33 -13.60
C SER A 215 -41.66 10.88 -13.86
N LEU A 216 -42.07 9.99 -12.99
CA LEU A 216 -42.10 8.55 -13.22
C LEU A 216 -43.42 8.30 -13.97
N ASP A 217 -43.35 8.22 -15.28
CA ASP A 217 -44.33 7.59 -16.15
C ASP A 217 -43.72 6.30 -16.72
#